data_fdd8c15bf619496892ae86d3966cd034
#
_entry.id   fdd8c15bf619496892ae86d3966cd034
#
_cell.length_a   1.000
_cell.length_b   1.000
_cell.length_c   1.000
_cell.angle_alpha   90.00
_cell.angle_beta   90.00
_cell.angle_gamma   90.00
#
_symmetry.space_group_name_H-M   'P 1'
#
loop_
_entity.id
_entity.type
_entity.pdbx_description
1 polymer ?
#
loop_
_entity_poly.entity_id
_entity_poly.type
_entity_poly.pdbx_seq_one_letter_code
_entity_poly.pdbx_strand_id
1 'polypeptide(L)'
;MDGGIENQMSKLIEFLKKEKILHLATIDGKNTPHIVPVWYLYSAKKIYIGTNTRTQKAKNIKVHKKISFCVDVGVKAPNIFGVMGKGTAKLLKEKSDVNRIAKKILL
;
A
#
# COMPACT_ATOMS: atom_id res chain seq x y z
N MET A 1 6.27 17.91 23.46
CA MET A 1 5.88 16.51 23.31
C MET A 1 4.96 16.28 22.14
N ASP A 2 3.91 17.06 22.05
CA ASP A 2 3.01 16.94 20.89
C ASP A 2 3.72 17.24 19.59
N GLY A 3 4.66 18.21 19.59
CA GLY A 3 5.46 18.51 18.41
C GLY A 3 6.34 17.36 17.94
N GLY A 4 6.77 16.48 18.85
CA GLY A 4 7.56 15.30 18.49
C GLY A 4 6.74 14.28 17.73
N ILE A 5 5.51 14.05 18.17
CA ILE A 5 4.59 13.11 17.50
C ILE A 5 4.19 13.67 16.13
N GLU A 6 3.84 14.95 16.07
CA GLU A 6 3.49 15.59 14.81
C GLU A 6 4.64 15.54 13.81
N ASN A 7 5.88 15.76 14.27
CA ASN A 7 7.06 15.68 13.40
C ASN A 7 7.27 14.27 12.88
N GLN A 8 7.06 13.24 13.71
CA GLN A 8 7.18 11.85 13.31
C GLN A 8 6.13 11.49 12.25
N MET A 9 4.89 11.94 12.45
CA MET A 9 3.82 11.71 11.49
C MET A 9 4.09 12.43 10.18
N SER A 10 4.59 13.66 10.23
CA SER A 10 4.94 14.41 9.03
C SER A 10 6.04 13.72 8.23
N LYS A 11 7.07 13.22 8.91
CA LYS A 11 8.16 12.48 8.27
C LYS A 11 7.68 11.21 7.61
N LEU A 12 6.78 10.51 8.28
CA LEU A 12 6.18 9.28 7.76
C LEU A 12 5.37 9.55 6.50
N ILE A 13 4.56 10.60 6.52
CA ILE A 13 3.75 10.99 5.36
C ILE A 13 4.64 11.41 4.19
N GLU A 14 5.69 12.20 4.48
CA GLU A 14 6.65 12.61 3.45
C GLU A 14 7.34 11.40 2.82
N PHE A 15 7.73 10.44 3.65
CA PHE A 15 8.35 9.21 3.17
C PHE A 15 7.41 8.44 2.25
N LEU A 16 6.15 8.27 2.66
CA LEU A 16 5.17 7.55 1.85
C LEU A 16 4.86 8.26 0.54
N LYS A 17 4.87 9.60 0.53
CA LYS A 17 4.66 10.38 -0.70
C LYS A 17 5.85 10.31 -1.65
N LYS A 18 7.05 10.20 -1.11
CA LYS A 18 8.28 10.22 -1.89
C LYS A 18 8.58 8.87 -2.54
N GLU A 19 8.35 7.79 -1.81
CA GLU A 19 8.65 6.46 -2.32
C GLU A 19 7.59 6.01 -3.32
N LYS A 20 7.92 5.01 -4.14
CA LYS A 20 7.06 4.57 -5.24
C LYS A 20 6.77 3.09 -5.23
N ILE A 21 7.56 2.30 -4.49
CA ILE A 21 7.41 0.85 -4.44
C ILE A 21 6.96 0.43 -3.05
N LEU A 22 5.93 -0.41 -3.02
CA LEU A 22 5.35 -0.94 -1.81
C LEU A 22 5.29 -2.46 -1.96
N HIS A 23 5.65 -3.17 -0.89
CA HIS A 23 5.49 -4.62 -0.83
C HIS A 23 4.13 -4.91 -0.24
N LEU A 24 3.25 -5.48 -1.05
CA LEU A 24 1.87 -5.75 -0.65
C LEU A 24 1.70 -7.22 -0.32
N ALA A 25 1.24 -7.50 0.88
CA ALA A 25 0.92 -8.84 1.34
C ALA A 25 -0.59 -9.04 1.34
N THR A 26 -1.03 -10.12 0.72
CA THR A 26 -2.42 -10.55 0.66
C THR A 26 -2.50 -12.02 1.04
N ILE A 27 -3.71 -12.53 1.21
CA ILE A 27 -3.93 -13.94 1.57
C ILE A 27 -4.85 -14.55 0.53
N ASP A 28 -4.47 -15.73 0.02
CA ASP A 28 -5.30 -16.44 -0.96
C ASP A 28 -6.43 -17.22 -0.28
N GLY A 29 -7.26 -17.88 -1.07
CA GLY A 29 -8.40 -18.64 -0.57
C GLY A 29 -8.03 -19.87 0.27
N LYS A 30 -6.75 -20.23 0.29
CA LYS A 30 -6.23 -21.35 1.07
C LYS A 30 -5.42 -20.89 2.28
N ASN A 31 -5.54 -19.61 2.63
CA ASN A 31 -4.79 -18.99 3.74
C ASN A 31 -3.29 -18.94 3.51
N THR A 32 -2.84 -18.97 2.26
CA THR A 32 -1.42 -18.83 1.93
C THR A 32 -1.09 -17.36 1.73
N PRO A 33 -0.06 -16.85 2.42
CA PRO A 33 0.38 -15.47 2.22
C PRO A 33 1.00 -15.28 0.84
N HIS A 34 0.75 -14.14 0.25
CA HIS A 34 1.27 -13.76 -1.06
C HIS A 34 1.83 -12.33 -0.92
N ILE A 35 3.04 -12.11 -1.39
CA ILE A 35 3.68 -10.79 -1.29
C ILE A 35 4.31 -10.43 -2.63
N VAL A 36 4.07 -9.18 -3.06
CA VAL A 36 4.60 -8.67 -4.32
C VAL A 36 4.98 -7.20 -4.18
N PRO A 37 6.03 -6.75 -4.90
CA PRO A 37 6.31 -5.32 -5.01
C PRO A 37 5.34 -4.70 -6.01
N VAL A 38 4.83 -3.52 -5.69
CA VAL A 38 3.90 -2.81 -6.56
C VAL A 38 4.20 -1.32 -6.52
N TRP A 39 3.90 -0.62 -7.59
CA TRP A 39 3.90 0.83 -7.58
C TRP A 39 2.66 1.33 -6.84
N TYR A 40 2.82 2.42 -6.13
CA TYR A 40 1.72 2.98 -5.38
C TYR A 40 1.73 4.51 -5.42
N LEU A 41 0.60 5.08 -5.03
CA LEU A 41 0.46 6.51 -4.80
C LEU A 41 -0.18 6.72 -3.44
N TYR A 42 0.43 7.58 -2.63
CA TYR A 42 -0.18 8.03 -1.38
C TYR A 42 -0.89 9.36 -1.63
N SER A 43 -2.16 9.43 -1.27
CA SER A 43 -2.95 10.65 -1.43
C SER A 43 -4.10 10.66 -0.43
N ALA A 44 -4.27 11.80 0.25
CA ALA A 44 -5.39 12.01 1.18
C ALA A 44 -5.51 10.89 2.21
N LYS A 45 -4.38 10.49 2.80
CA LYS A 45 -4.28 9.43 3.83
C LYS A 45 -4.68 8.05 3.32
N LYS A 46 -4.63 7.85 2.02
CA LYS A 46 -4.95 6.55 1.39
C LYS A 46 -3.86 6.15 0.43
N ILE A 47 -3.73 4.85 0.23
CA ILE A 47 -2.76 4.27 -0.69
C ILE A 47 -3.52 3.65 -1.86
N TYR A 48 -3.10 4.02 -3.07
CA TYR A 48 -3.69 3.55 -4.31
C TYR A 48 -2.69 2.72 -5.08
N ILE A 49 -3.12 1.59 -5.60
CA ILE A 49 -2.28 0.69 -6.37
C ILE A 49 -2.99 0.37 -7.68
N GLY A 50 -2.26 0.51 -8.80
CA GLY A 50 -2.76 0.07 -10.08
C GLY A 50 -2.72 -1.44 -10.18
N THR A 51 -3.79 -2.06 -10.67
CA THR A 51 -3.81 -3.50 -10.85
C THR A 51 -4.79 -3.91 -11.95
N ASN A 52 -4.56 -5.13 -12.45
CA ASN A 52 -5.50 -5.81 -13.31
C ASN A 52 -6.30 -6.80 -12.46
N THR A 53 -7.60 -6.92 -12.72
CA THR A 53 -8.47 -7.82 -11.96
C THR A 53 -8.10 -9.30 -12.07
N ARG A 54 -7.25 -9.65 -13.02
CA ARG A 54 -6.78 -11.01 -13.24
C ARG A 54 -5.57 -11.38 -12.40
N THR A 55 -4.95 -10.43 -11.72
CA THR A 55 -3.77 -10.72 -10.91
C THR A 55 -4.13 -11.47 -9.64
N GLN A 56 -3.15 -12.20 -9.09
CA GLN A 56 -3.36 -12.95 -7.85
C GLN A 56 -3.71 -12.02 -6.69
N LYS A 57 -3.07 -10.86 -6.59
CA LYS A 57 -3.37 -9.90 -5.52
C LYS A 57 -4.82 -9.41 -5.60
N ALA A 58 -5.34 -9.16 -6.80
CA ALA A 58 -6.72 -8.72 -6.96
C ALA A 58 -7.70 -9.84 -6.57
N LYS A 59 -7.41 -11.07 -6.97
CA LYS A 59 -8.23 -12.23 -6.58
C LYS A 59 -8.22 -12.43 -5.07
N ASN A 60 -7.06 -12.29 -4.44
CA ASN A 60 -6.93 -12.45 -3.00
C ASN A 60 -7.75 -11.41 -2.24
N ILE A 61 -7.71 -10.16 -2.69
CA ILE A 61 -8.44 -9.07 -2.04
C ILE A 61 -9.96 -9.26 -2.12
N LYS A 62 -10.44 -9.90 -3.18
CA LYS A 62 -11.87 -10.22 -3.29
C LYS A 62 -12.33 -11.19 -2.19
N VAL A 63 -11.45 -12.10 -1.78
CA VAL A 63 -11.78 -13.11 -0.78
C VAL A 63 -11.45 -12.61 0.63
N HIS A 64 -10.26 -12.05 0.79
CA HIS A 64 -9.78 -11.51 2.07
C HIS A 64 -9.37 -10.07 1.89
N LYS A 65 -10.10 -9.17 2.52
CA LYS A 65 -9.84 -7.73 2.40
C LYS A 65 -8.69 -7.26 3.27
N LYS A 66 -8.26 -8.04 4.24
CA LYS A 66 -7.17 -7.67 5.14
C LYS A 66 -5.83 -7.80 4.42
N ILE A 67 -5.01 -6.76 4.54
CA ILE A 67 -3.70 -6.72 3.91
C ILE A 67 -2.66 -6.16 4.88
N SER A 68 -1.41 -6.40 4.53
CA SER A 68 -0.28 -5.73 5.15
C SER A 68 0.59 -5.15 4.05
N PHE A 69 1.37 -4.14 4.40
CA PHE A 69 2.30 -3.58 3.43
C PHE A 69 3.57 -3.11 4.12
N CYS A 70 4.62 -2.96 3.32
CA CYS A 70 5.88 -2.40 3.76
C CYS A 70 6.45 -1.54 2.66
N VAL A 71 6.91 -0.35 3.02
CA VAL A 71 7.67 0.53 2.14
C VAL A 71 9.02 0.76 2.80
N ASP A 72 10.11 0.45 2.12
CA ASP A 72 11.43 0.53 2.71
C ASP A 72 12.46 1.10 1.75
N VAL A 73 13.53 1.62 2.31
CA VAL A 73 14.69 2.14 1.56
C VAL A 73 15.96 1.74 2.28
N GLY A 74 17.06 1.70 1.53
CA GLY A 74 18.38 1.44 2.07
C GLY A 74 18.76 -0.02 2.01
N VAL A 75 20.06 -0.26 2.07
CA VAL A 75 20.65 -1.60 1.97
C VAL A 75 21.51 -1.91 3.18
N LYS A 76 22.15 -0.90 3.75
CA LYS A 76 23.07 -1.06 4.88
C LYS A 76 22.69 -0.16 6.03
N ALA A 77 22.76 -0.66 7.24
CA ALA A 77 22.60 0.15 8.44
C ALA A 77 23.75 1.18 8.49
N PRO A 78 23.50 2.42 8.96
CA PRO A 78 22.25 2.91 9.55
C PRO A 78 21.27 3.50 8.52
N ASN A 79 21.49 3.32 7.23
CA ASN A 79 20.71 3.95 6.17
C ASN A 79 19.48 3.16 5.77
N ILE A 80 19.01 2.26 6.63
CA ILE A 80 17.80 1.50 6.41
C ILE A 80 16.64 2.18 7.12
N PHE A 81 15.55 2.40 6.38
CA PHE A 81 14.32 2.95 6.94
C PHE A 81 13.14 2.27 6.27
N GLY A 82 12.11 2.02 7.05
CA GLY A 82 10.91 1.38 6.49
C GLY A 82 9.67 1.69 7.31
N VAL A 83 8.55 1.56 6.65
CA VAL A 83 7.23 1.73 7.26
C VAL A 83 6.40 0.52 6.89
N MET A 84 5.78 -0.10 7.88
CA MET A 84 4.82 -1.16 7.62
C MET A 84 3.45 -0.75 8.14
N GLY A 85 2.43 -1.27 7.50
CA GLY A 85 1.07 -1.01 7.93
C GLY A 85 0.18 -2.20 7.68
N LYS A 86 -0.97 -2.19 8.33
CA LYS A 86 -2.03 -3.17 8.16
C LYS A 86 -3.32 -2.43 7.88
N GLY A 87 -4.19 -3.03 7.12
CA GLY A 87 -5.47 -2.41 6.84
C GLY A 87 -6.36 -3.30 6.00
N THR A 88 -7.35 -2.68 5.41
CA THR A 88 -8.25 -3.34 4.49
C THR A 88 -8.12 -2.73 3.11
N ALA A 89 -8.19 -3.57 2.10
CA ALA A 89 -8.15 -3.14 0.71
C ALA A 89 -9.53 -3.21 0.09
N LYS A 90 -9.77 -2.31 -0.85
CA LYS A 90 -11.02 -2.26 -1.60
C LYS A 90 -10.69 -2.12 -3.07
N LEU A 91 -11.29 -2.96 -3.90
CA LEU A 91 -11.21 -2.82 -5.34
C LEU A 91 -12.15 -1.72 -5.79
N LEU A 92 -11.63 -0.75 -6.52
CA LEU A 92 -12.44 0.33 -7.08
C LEU A 92 -13.06 -0.18 -8.37
N LYS A 93 -14.38 -0.33 -8.37
CA LYS A 93 -15.14 -0.88 -9.49
C LYS A 93 -15.88 0.18 -10.29
N GLU A 94 -16.11 1.35 -9.70
CA GLU A 94 -16.77 2.44 -10.38
C GLU A 94 -15.86 2.97 -11.46
N LYS A 95 -16.37 3.02 -12.70
CA LYS A 95 -15.61 3.48 -13.84
C LYS A 95 -15.10 4.91 -13.65
N SER A 96 -15.91 5.76 -13.04
CA SER A 96 -15.52 7.13 -12.74
C SER A 96 -14.37 7.19 -11.73
N ASP A 97 -14.39 6.33 -10.71
CA ASP A 97 -13.30 6.25 -9.73
C ASP A 97 -12.00 5.77 -10.38
N VAL A 98 -12.10 4.74 -11.22
CA VAL A 98 -10.93 4.21 -11.92
C VAL A 98 -10.32 5.27 -12.83
N ASN A 99 -11.13 6.00 -13.57
CA ASN A 99 -10.64 7.06 -14.45
C ASN A 99 -10.02 8.21 -13.66
N ARG A 100 -10.66 8.60 -12.57
CA ARG A 100 -10.20 9.72 -11.74
C ARG A 100 -8.85 9.45 -11.08
N ILE A 101 -8.60 8.24 -10.65
CA ILE A 101 -7.38 7.89 -9.94
C ILE A 101 -6.41 7.06 -10.77
N ALA A 102 -6.56 7.10 -12.08
CA ALA A 102 -5.63 6.50 -13.04
C ALA A 102 -5.39 5.02 -12.80
N LYS A 103 -6.45 4.22 -12.73
CA LYS A 103 -6.39 2.76 -12.61
C LYS A 103 -5.71 2.28 -11.34
N LYS A 104 -5.99 2.89 -10.22
CA LYS A 104 -5.39 2.54 -8.94
C LYS A 104 -6.31 1.67 -8.10
N ILE A 105 -5.72 0.94 -7.15
CA ILE A 105 -6.46 0.24 -6.12
C ILE A 105 -6.42 1.07 -4.85
N LEU A 106 -7.54 1.15 -4.16
CA LEU A 106 -7.60 1.75 -2.84
C LEU A 106 -7.28 0.70 -1.79
N LEU A 107 -6.27 0.95 -1.02
CA LEU A 107 -5.91 0.12 0.11
C LEU A 107 -6.48 0.66 1.41
#